data_1606c50caae2178212becfd9f14d1620
#
_entry.id   1606c50caae2178212becfd9f14d1620
#
_cell.length_a   1.000
_cell.length_b   1.000
_cell.length_c   1.000
_cell.angle_alpha   90.00
_cell.angle_beta   90.00
_cell.angle_gamma   90.00
#
_symmetry.space_group_name_H-M   'P 1'
#
loop_
_entity.id
_entity.type
_entity.pdbx_description
1 polymer ?
#
loop_
_entity_poly.entity_id
_entity_poly.type
_entity_poly.pdbx_seq_one_letter_code
_entity_poly.pdbx_strand_id
1 'polypeptide(L)'
;MDIAQKIEMLFLSNNQQKRYEHICSVEKRIDMIAIQYGLDKEKCYLSAMLHDISTLIKWEYMLPYAKNNGWKLCDAEISHPFLLHQRISEVVAREDFCITDCDVLEAIAFHTSLCENASPYQMALFIADKLEWSIGGYPPYYKQMLEA
;
A
#
# COMPACT_ATOMS: atom_id res chain seq x y z
N MET A 1 -5.63 -13.56 -17.04
CA MET A 1 -4.83 -13.57 -15.79
C MET A 1 -5.50 -12.63 -14.80
N ASP A 2 -5.87 -13.15 -13.65
CA ASP A 2 -6.45 -12.31 -12.63
C ASP A 2 -5.39 -11.40 -11.95
N ILE A 3 -5.83 -10.46 -11.13
CA ILE A 3 -4.94 -9.45 -10.52
C ILE A 3 -3.92 -10.09 -9.57
N ALA A 4 -4.32 -11.12 -8.82
CA ALA A 4 -3.41 -11.83 -7.90
C ALA A 4 -2.29 -12.52 -8.66
N GLN A 5 -2.61 -13.25 -9.70
CA GLN A 5 -1.63 -13.95 -10.56
C GLN A 5 -0.66 -12.95 -11.20
N LYS A 6 -1.15 -11.81 -11.67
CA LYS A 6 -0.31 -10.76 -12.27
C LYS A 6 0.67 -10.18 -11.24
N ILE A 7 0.21 -9.88 -10.05
CA ILE A 7 1.04 -9.34 -8.96
C ILE A 7 2.07 -10.37 -8.52
N GLU A 8 1.65 -11.62 -8.27
CA GLU A 8 2.55 -12.71 -7.92
C GLU A 8 3.69 -12.85 -8.94
N MET A 9 3.35 -12.94 -10.22
CA MET A 9 4.33 -13.06 -11.28
C MET A 9 5.30 -11.87 -11.30
N LEU A 10 4.82 -10.64 -11.14
CA LEU A 10 5.65 -9.43 -11.13
C LEU A 10 6.66 -9.46 -9.98
N PHE A 11 6.23 -9.80 -8.77
CA PHE A 11 7.13 -9.82 -7.61
C PHE A 11 8.12 -10.99 -7.66
N LEU A 12 7.66 -12.20 -8.03
CA LEU A 12 8.52 -13.38 -8.07
C LEU A 12 9.57 -13.28 -9.21
N SER A 13 9.19 -12.79 -10.39
CA SER A 13 10.14 -12.59 -11.50
C SER A 13 11.19 -11.52 -11.23
N ASN A 14 10.95 -10.64 -10.26
CA ASN A 14 11.90 -9.62 -9.80
C ASN A 14 12.63 -10.00 -8.51
N ASN A 15 12.56 -11.26 -8.07
CA ASN A 15 13.20 -11.76 -6.84
C ASN A 15 12.71 -11.05 -5.56
N GLN A 16 11.45 -10.63 -5.53
CA GLN A 16 10.83 -9.91 -4.41
C GLN A 16 9.86 -10.81 -3.61
N GLN A 17 10.25 -12.06 -3.37
CA GLN A 17 9.44 -13.05 -2.64
C GLN A 17 8.94 -12.52 -1.29
N LYS A 18 9.83 -11.96 -0.47
CA LYS A 18 9.46 -11.45 0.86
C LYS A 18 8.44 -10.31 0.80
N ARG A 19 8.53 -9.46 -0.21
CA ARG A 19 7.57 -8.37 -0.42
C ARG A 19 6.21 -8.92 -0.82
N TYR A 20 6.18 -9.93 -1.69
CA TYR A 20 4.93 -10.61 -2.04
C TYR A 20 4.28 -11.29 -0.83
N GLU A 21 5.06 -11.97 -0.01
CA GLU A 21 4.59 -12.57 1.25
C GLU A 21 3.98 -11.52 2.19
N HIS A 22 4.59 -10.34 2.29
CA HIS A 22 4.03 -9.21 3.04
C HIS A 22 2.67 -8.79 2.47
N ILE A 23 2.55 -8.61 1.15
CA ILE A 23 1.29 -8.26 0.49
C ILE A 23 0.20 -9.29 0.82
N CYS A 24 0.50 -10.59 0.74
CA CYS A 24 -0.45 -11.65 1.10
C CYS A 24 -0.85 -11.61 2.58
N SER A 25 0.06 -11.25 3.47
CA SER A 25 -0.23 -11.10 4.90
C SER A 25 -1.14 -9.90 5.16
N VAL A 26 -0.89 -8.79 4.49
CA VAL A 26 -1.74 -7.59 4.57
C VAL A 26 -3.16 -7.89 4.04
N GLU A 27 -3.26 -8.62 2.93
CA GLU A 27 -4.55 -9.03 2.36
C GLU A 27 -5.38 -9.84 3.36
N LYS A 28 -4.78 -10.85 4.00
CA LYS A 28 -5.45 -11.65 5.02
C LYS A 28 -5.89 -10.81 6.22
N ARG A 29 -5.05 -9.88 6.67
CA ARG A 29 -5.35 -9.00 7.80
C ARG A 29 -6.48 -8.05 7.50
N ILE A 30 -6.48 -7.42 6.33
CA ILE A 30 -7.51 -6.47 5.94
C ILE A 30 -8.86 -7.16 5.71
N ASP A 31 -8.87 -8.41 5.23
CA ASP A 31 -10.11 -9.19 5.12
C ASP A 31 -10.80 -9.40 6.49
N MET A 32 -10.00 -9.67 7.54
CA MET A 32 -10.50 -9.77 8.92
C MET A 32 -11.09 -8.42 9.39
N ILE A 33 -10.40 -7.31 9.11
CA ILE A 33 -10.88 -5.97 9.45
C ILE A 33 -12.18 -5.65 8.68
N ALA A 34 -12.23 -5.98 7.40
CA ALA A 34 -13.43 -5.78 6.57
C ALA A 34 -14.64 -6.52 7.13
N ILE A 35 -14.49 -7.77 7.56
CA ILE A 35 -15.55 -8.54 8.20
C ILE A 35 -16.00 -7.88 9.50
N GLN A 36 -15.06 -7.48 10.34
CA GLN A 36 -15.35 -6.89 11.66
C GLN A 36 -16.11 -5.56 11.56
N TYR A 37 -15.75 -4.72 10.58
CA TYR A 37 -16.31 -3.38 10.44
C TYR A 37 -17.32 -3.22 9.30
N GLY A 38 -17.67 -4.31 8.62
CA GLY A 38 -18.66 -4.29 7.54
C GLY A 38 -18.22 -3.51 6.30
N LEU A 39 -16.92 -3.55 5.99
CA LEU A 39 -16.37 -2.89 4.80
C LEU A 39 -16.52 -3.76 3.56
N ASP A 40 -16.52 -3.13 2.39
CA ASP A 40 -16.51 -3.83 1.12
C ASP A 40 -15.20 -4.63 0.95
N LYS A 41 -15.34 -5.97 0.89
CA LYS A 41 -14.19 -6.87 0.83
C LYS A 41 -13.39 -6.74 -0.45
N GLU A 42 -14.03 -6.45 -1.57
CA GLU A 42 -13.36 -6.28 -2.86
C GLU A 42 -12.47 -5.01 -2.84
N LYS A 43 -12.99 -3.91 -2.31
CA LYS A 43 -12.20 -2.68 -2.14
C LYS A 43 -10.99 -2.91 -1.24
N CYS A 44 -11.19 -3.59 -0.11
CA CYS A 44 -10.11 -3.94 0.81
C CYS A 44 -9.07 -4.84 0.14
N TYR A 45 -9.51 -5.87 -0.57
CA TYR A 45 -8.65 -6.78 -1.31
C TYR A 45 -7.79 -6.07 -2.35
N LEU A 46 -8.41 -5.25 -3.22
CA LEU A 46 -7.69 -4.52 -4.26
C LEU A 46 -6.66 -3.55 -3.67
N SER A 47 -7.03 -2.84 -2.62
CA SER A 47 -6.11 -1.90 -1.96
C SER A 47 -4.91 -2.63 -1.34
N ALA A 48 -5.13 -3.76 -0.69
CA ALA A 48 -4.06 -4.57 -0.11
C ALA A 48 -3.12 -5.15 -1.18
N MET A 49 -3.67 -5.70 -2.25
CA MET A 49 -2.87 -6.30 -3.31
C MET A 49 -1.99 -5.31 -4.05
N LEU A 50 -2.40 -4.05 -4.16
CA LEU A 50 -1.73 -3.02 -4.95
C LEU A 50 -0.95 -1.98 -4.14
N HIS A 51 -1.08 -1.95 -2.80
CA HIS A 51 -0.50 -0.87 -2.00
C HIS A 51 1.02 -0.70 -2.16
N ASP A 52 1.73 -1.78 -2.37
CA ASP A 52 3.20 -1.82 -2.48
C ASP A 52 3.70 -2.12 -3.91
N ILE A 53 2.83 -2.04 -4.92
CA ILE A 53 3.21 -2.41 -6.30
C ILE A 53 4.42 -1.61 -6.82
N SER A 54 4.56 -0.36 -6.43
CA SER A 54 5.69 0.49 -6.85
C SER A 54 7.01 0.13 -6.19
N THR A 55 7.02 -0.74 -5.18
CA THR A 55 8.28 -1.20 -4.55
C THR A 55 9.10 -2.10 -5.47
N LEU A 56 8.55 -2.51 -6.62
CA LEU A 56 9.29 -3.10 -7.74
C LEU A 56 10.26 -2.09 -8.39
N ILE A 57 10.00 -0.80 -8.23
CA ILE A 57 10.87 0.29 -8.70
C ILE A 57 11.88 0.59 -7.59
N LYS A 58 13.16 0.70 -7.97
CA LYS A 58 14.19 1.09 -7.00
C LYS A 58 13.89 2.47 -6.43
N TRP A 59 14.03 2.64 -5.13
CA TRP A 59 13.71 3.89 -4.42
C TRP A 59 14.46 5.12 -4.97
N GLU A 60 15.65 4.90 -5.54
CA GLU A 60 16.49 5.96 -6.15
C GLU A 60 15.80 6.64 -7.35
N TYR A 61 14.86 5.96 -8.01
CA TYR A 61 14.10 6.52 -9.14
C TYR A 61 12.80 7.21 -8.74
N MET A 62 12.36 7.07 -7.49
CA MET A 62 11.07 7.60 -7.05
C MET A 62 11.04 9.13 -7.03
N LEU A 63 12.09 9.77 -6.49
CA LEU A 63 12.17 11.24 -6.45
C LEU A 63 12.31 11.86 -7.86
N PRO A 64 13.18 11.36 -8.75
CA PRO A 64 13.19 11.80 -10.15
C PRO A 64 11.85 11.62 -10.86
N TYR A 65 11.17 10.49 -10.65
CA TYR A 65 9.84 10.25 -11.21
C TYR A 65 8.83 11.33 -10.76
N ALA A 66 8.76 11.61 -9.48
CA ALA A 66 7.85 12.62 -8.94
C ALA A 66 8.15 14.01 -9.49
N LYS A 67 9.41 14.40 -9.57
CA LYS A 67 9.86 15.69 -10.14
C LYS A 67 9.51 15.79 -11.63
N ASN A 68 9.77 14.74 -12.40
CA ASN A 68 9.49 14.72 -13.84
C ASN A 68 7.98 14.79 -14.14
N ASN A 69 7.13 14.34 -13.20
CA ASN A 69 5.68 14.44 -13.32
C ASN A 69 5.11 15.71 -12.69
N GLY A 70 5.96 16.66 -12.28
CA GLY A 70 5.53 17.94 -11.73
C GLY A 70 4.82 17.86 -10.38
N TRP A 71 5.10 16.82 -9.59
CA TRP A 71 4.45 16.64 -8.29
C TRP A 71 4.92 17.68 -7.28
N LYS A 72 3.96 18.23 -6.54
CA LYS A 72 4.27 19.01 -5.34
C LYS A 72 4.75 18.07 -4.25
N LEU A 73 5.97 18.31 -3.76
CA LEU A 73 6.64 17.48 -2.77
C LEU A 73 6.75 18.24 -1.44
N CYS A 74 6.61 17.51 -0.33
CA CYS A 74 6.93 18.03 0.98
C CYS A 74 8.37 17.67 1.38
N ASP A 75 8.88 18.32 2.43
CA ASP A 75 10.27 18.12 2.89
C ASP A 75 10.56 16.66 3.28
N ALA A 76 9.57 15.97 3.86
CA ALA A 76 9.70 14.56 4.22
C ALA A 76 9.89 13.66 2.98
N GLU A 77 9.15 13.89 1.91
CA GLU A 77 9.28 13.14 0.66
C GLU A 77 10.62 13.40 -0.03
N ILE A 78 11.14 14.62 0.07
CA ILE A 78 12.47 14.97 -0.47
C ILE A 78 13.57 14.30 0.35
N SER A 79 13.48 14.32 1.67
CA SER A 79 14.47 13.74 2.59
C SER A 79 14.43 12.22 2.60
N HIS A 80 13.24 11.63 2.43
CA HIS A 80 12.99 10.19 2.44
C HIS A 80 12.17 9.78 1.22
N PRO A 81 12.80 9.70 0.04
CA PRO A 81 12.10 9.45 -1.23
C PRO A 81 11.27 8.17 -1.26
N PHE A 82 11.60 7.18 -0.42
CA PHE A 82 10.80 5.95 -0.30
C PHE A 82 9.36 6.22 0.13
N LEU A 83 9.07 7.32 0.81
CA LEU A 83 7.68 7.72 1.14
C LEU A 83 6.81 7.90 -0.11
N LEU A 84 7.42 8.18 -1.26
CA LEU A 84 6.72 8.34 -2.53
C LEU A 84 6.12 7.03 -3.06
N HIS A 85 6.54 5.87 -2.54
CA HIS A 85 6.02 4.58 -3.03
C HIS A 85 4.49 4.48 -2.91
N GLN A 86 3.88 5.06 -1.88
CA GLN A 86 2.42 5.05 -1.72
C GLN A 86 1.72 5.83 -2.86
N ARG A 87 2.22 6.99 -3.23
CA ARG A 87 1.67 7.81 -4.32
C ARG A 87 1.93 7.19 -5.69
N ILE A 88 3.12 6.62 -5.89
CA ILE A 88 3.46 5.93 -7.15
C ILE A 88 2.64 4.64 -7.28
N SER A 89 2.42 3.90 -6.20
CA SER A 89 1.54 2.72 -6.21
C SER A 89 0.10 3.07 -6.61
N GLU A 90 -0.42 4.22 -6.16
CA GLU A 90 -1.74 4.71 -6.60
C GLU A 90 -1.76 4.95 -8.12
N VAL A 91 -0.75 5.61 -8.66
CA VAL A 91 -0.65 5.86 -10.11
C VAL A 91 -0.62 4.55 -10.89
N VAL A 92 0.19 3.58 -10.46
CA VAL A 92 0.27 2.26 -11.09
C VAL A 92 -1.07 1.52 -11.02
N ALA A 93 -1.73 1.55 -9.85
CA ALA A 93 -3.05 0.93 -9.68
C ALA A 93 -4.07 1.53 -10.67
N ARG A 94 -4.09 2.84 -10.81
CA ARG A 94 -5.00 3.55 -11.70
C ARG A 94 -4.68 3.32 -13.18
N GLU A 95 -3.42 3.41 -13.57
CA GLU A 95 -3.02 3.41 -14.99
C GLU A 95 -2.77 1.99 -15.53
N ASP A 96 -2.09 1.14 -14.78
CA ASP A 96 -1.70 -0.20 -15.27
C ASP A 96 -2.67 -1.31 -14.87
N PHE A 97 -3.44 -1.10 -13.79
CA PHE A 97 -4.47 -2.03 -13.32
C PHE A 97 -5.89 -1.53 -13.51
N CYS A 98 -6.06 -0.34 -14.10
CA CYS A 98 -7.37 0.25 -14.42
C CYS A 98 -8.31 0.39 -13.22
N ILE A 99 -7.77 0.62 -12.03
CA ILE A 99 -8.58 0.88 -10.84
C ILE A 99 -9.17 2.30 -10.94
N THR A 100 -10.48 2.40 -10.79
CA THR A 100 -11.21 3.69 -10.84
C THR A 100 -11.91 4.04 -9.54
N ASP A 101 -11.99 3.11 -8.60
CA ASP A 101 -12.65 3.30 -7.32
C ASP A 101 -11.80 4.22 -6.42
N CYS A 102 -12.37 5.36 -6.02
CA CYS A 102 -11.66 6.36 -5.21
C CYS A 102 -11.28 5.83 -3.82
N ASP A 103 -12.11 4.99 -3.20
CA ASP A 103 -11.80 4.42 -1.88
C ASP A 103 -10.54 3.55 -1.94
N VAL A 104 -10.39 2.78 -3.02
CA VAL A 104 -9.20 1.93 -3.27
C VAL A 104 -7.98 2.80 -3.53
N LEU A 105 -8.07 3.75 -4.43
CA LEU A 105 -6.95 4.60 -4.83
C LEU A 105 -6.45 5.48 -3.67
N GLU A 106 -7.34 6.07 -2.90
CA GLU A 106 -6.98 6.87 -1.73
C GLU A 106 -6.38 6.02 -0.61
N ALA A 107 -6.90 4.81 -0.39
CA ALA A 107 -6.30 3.89 0.57
C ALA A 107 -4.85 3.58 0.21
N ILE A 108 -4.56 3.30 -1.06
CA ILE A 108 -3.19 3.07 -1.55
C ILE A 108 -2.32 4.32 -1.38
N ALA A 109 -2.81 5.49 -1.81
CA ALA A 109 -2.04 6.73 -1.81
C ALA A 109 -1.59 7.18 -0.40
N PHE A 110 -2.30 6.78 0.65
CA PHE A 110 -2.05 7.20 2.03
C PHE A 110 -1.75 6.04 3.00
N HIS A 111 -1.41 4.86 2.50
CA HIS A 111 -1.24 3.68 3.37
C HIS A 111 -0.05 3.77 4.34
N THR A 112 0.95 4.61 4.06
CA THR A 112 2.13 4.80 4.92
C THR A 112 1.97 5.98 5.87
N SER A 113 1.46 7.10 5.39
CA SER A 113 1.39 8.36 6.14
C SER A 113 0.03 8.61 6.79
N LEU A 114 -1.03 7.99 6.26
CA LEU A 114 -2.42 8.35 6.53
C LEU A 114 -2.69 9.82 6.14
N CYS A 115 -3.89 10.31 6.36
CA CYS A 115 -4.24 11.69 6.12
C CYS A 115 -5.31 12.16 7.10
N GLU A 116 -5.53 13.48 7.17
CA GLU A 116 -6.61 14.05 7.94
C GLU A 116 -7.97 13.58 7.38
N ASN A 117 -8.91 13.28 8.28
CA ASN A 117 -10.23 12.75 7.93
C ASN A 117 -10.19 11.47 7.06
N ALA A 118 -9.26 10.56 7.39
CA ALA A 118 -9.10 9.31 6.66
C ALA A 118 -10.39 8.49 6.62
N SER A 119 -10.70 7.92 5.45
CA SER A 119 -11.83 7.02 5.27
C SER A 119 -11.62 5.69 6.02
N PRO A 120 -12.69 4.92 6.28
CA PRO A 120 -12.55 3.58 6.85
C PRO A 120 -11.62 2.67 6.04
N TYR A 121 -11.60 2.78 4.72
CA TYR A 121 -10.71 2.01 3.84
C TYR A 121 -9.24 2.42 3.98
N GLN A 122 -8.97 3.71 4.08
CA GLN A 122 -7.62 4.24 4.36
C GLN A 122 -7.12 3.75 5.73
N MET A 123 -7.95 3.82 6.76
CA MET A 123 -7.61 3.33 8.10
C MET A 123 -7.39 1.83 8.11
N ALA A 124 -8.25 1.05 7.45
CA ALA A 124 -8.14 -0.41 7.39
C ALA A 124 -6.82 -0.85 6.75
N LEU A 125 -6.45 -0.28 5.61
CA LEU A 125 -5.20 -0.61 4.94
C LEU A 125 -3.97 -0.17 5.77
N PHE A 126 -4.00 1.04 6.32
CA PHE A 126 -2.92 1.53 7.19
C PHE A 126 -2.68 0.59 8.39
N ILE A 127 -3.75 0.19 9.07
CA ILE A 127 -3.66 -0.71 10.23
C ILE A 127 -3.16 -2.09 9.80
N ALA A 128 -3.73 -2.67 8.74
CA ALA A 128 -3.32 -3.99 8.24
C ALA A 128 -1.84 -4.01 7.86
N ASP A 129 -1.37 -3.02 7.13
CA ASP A 129 0.04 -2.89 6.74
C ASP A 129 0.97 -2.80 7.96
N LYS A 130 0.64 -1.98 8.95
CA LYS A 130 1.46 -1.82 10.16
C LYS A 130 1.46 -3.07 11.03
N LEU A 131 0.34 -3.78 11.13
CA LEU A 131 0.26 -5.04 11.89
C LEU A 131 1.07 -6.18 11.24
N GLU A 132 1.19 -6.19 9.93
CA GLU A 132 1.94 -7.21 9.18
C GLU A 132 3.38 -6.78 8.83
N TRP A 133 3.83 -5.64 9.35
CA TRP A 133 5.20 -5.17 9.14
C TRP A 133 6.19 -5.98 9.95
N SER A 134 6.99 -6.84 9.30
CA SER A 134 7.98 -7.71 9.95
C SER A 134 9.44 -7.31 9.68
N ILE A 135 9.67 -6.37 8.78
CA ILE A 135 11.02 -5.90 8.41
C ILE A 135 11.48 -4.84 9.42
N GLY A 136 12.52 -5.15 10.21
CA GLY A 136 13.05 -4.22 11.22
C GLY A 136 12.29 -4.19 12.55
N GLY A 137 11.35 -5.12 12.76
CA GLY A 137 10.56 -5.24 13.98
C GLY A 137 9.21 -4.50 13.92
N TYR A 138 8.39 -4.76 14.92
CA TYR A 138 7.06 -4.13 15.01
C TYR A 138 7.16 -2.69 15.52
N PRO A 139 6.24 -1.81 15.08
CA PRO A 139 6.20 -0.44 15.59
C PRO A 139 5.90 -0.39 17.09
N PRO A 140 6.34 0.65 17.82
CA PRO A 140 6.13 0.75 19.27
C PRO A 140 4.67 0.65 19.71
N TYR A 141 3.74 1.04 18.86
CA TYR A 141 2.28 1.03 19.09
C TYR A 141 1.58 -0.27 18.63
N TYR A 142 2.34 -1.30 18.26
CA TYR A 142 1.80 -2.55 17.69
C TYR A 142 0.75 -3.22 18.59
N LYS A 143 1.03 -3.29 19.88
CA LYS A 143 0.11 -3.91 20.85
C LYS A 143 -1.21 -3.14 20.94
N GLN A 144 -1.14 -1.83 21.00
CA GLN A 144 -2.33 -0.97 21.04
C GLN A 144 -3.18 -1.12 19.78
N MET A 145 -2.56 -1.29 18.62
CA MET A 145 -3.29 -1.54 17.36
C MET A 145 -3.99 -2.90 17.36
N LEU A 146 -3.38 -3.94 17.93
CA LEU A 146 -4.00 -5.27 18.04
C LEU A 146 -5.21 -5.27 18.97
N GLU A 147 -5.18 -4.48 20.04
CA GLU A 147 -6.21 -4.41 21.07
C GLU A 147 -7.36 -3.47 20.70
N ALA A 148 -7.16 -2.62 19.71
CA ALA A 148 -8.20 -1.71 19.22
C ALA A 148 -9.20 -2.45 18.35
#